data_d431a1f7e5828f32639aad1a5bb5c47b
#
_entry.id   d431a1f7e5828f32639aad1a5bb5c47b
#
_cell.length_a   1.000
_cell.length_b   1.000
_cell.length_c   1.000
_cell.angle_alpha   90.00
_cell.angle_beta   90.00
_cell.angle_gamma   90.00
#
_symmetry.space_group_name_H-M   'P 1'
#
loop_
_entity.id
_entity.type
_entity.pdbx_description
1 polymer ?
#
loop_
_entity_poly.entity_id
_entity_poly.type
_entity_poly.pdbx_seq_one_letter_code
_entity_poly.pdbx_strand_id
1 'polypeptide(L)'
;MLKINCGSGVHPLPGWVNVDLEAGPNVDVVADLGAGIPWPDASVDYIHSEDFLSCLPRIEQVRCFLSEARRVLRPSGCMRLLLPSLERLIEAWQQRPRWLVEHWQRAVGLPLDPPTGGHLVNLALKLNPGFFFDRATLEGLVDAAGFRLREVGYNESPHEALRGLDDRRPDQTVSVYYECDPI
;
A
#
# COMPACT_ATOMS: atom_id res chain seq x y z
N MET A 1 -13.76 -18.43 -0.56
CA MET A 1 -12.58 -17.63 -0.19
C MET A 1 -12.88 -16.19 -0.60
N LEU A 2 -12.96 -15.28 0.38
CA LEU A 2 -13.25 -13.86 0.16
C LEU A 2 -11.93 -13.08 0.20
N LYS A 3 -11.65 -12.35 -0.88
CA LYS A 3 -10.44 -11.55 -1.07
C LYS A 3 -10.83 -10.13 -1.40
N ILE A 4 -10.29 -9.13 -0.71
CA ILE A 4 -10.58 -7.71 -0.95
C ILE A 4 -9.33 -6.95 -1.36
N ASN A 5 -9.45 -6.12 -2.39
CA ASN A 5 -8.41 -5.21 -2.89
C ASN A 5 -8.79 -3.79 -2.46
N CYS A 6 -8.08 -3.25 -1.48
CA CYS A 6 -8.37 -1.98 -0.83
C CYS A 6 -7.69 -0.82 -1.53
N GLY A 7 -8.46 0.22 -1.90
CA GLY A 7 -7.95 1.35 -2.67
C GLY A 7 -7.60 0.93 -4.09
N SER A 8 -8.51 0.20 -4.75
CA SER A 8 -8.24 -0.43 -6.05
C SER A 8 -7.98 0.57 -7.17
N GLY A 9 -8.53 1.78 -7.06
CA GLY A 9 -8.34 2.82 -8.07
C GLY A 9 -8.63 2.33 -9.48
N VAL A 10 -7.62 2.47 -10.34
CA VAL A 10 -7.65 2.00 -11.74
C VAL A 10 -6.98 0.63 -11.92
N HIS A 11 -6.57 -0.03 -10.85
CA HIS A 11 -5.83 -1.30 -10.83
C HIS A 11 -6.65 -2.42 -10.17
N PRO A 12 -7.74 -2.89 -10.80
CA PRO A 12 -8.55 -3.97 -10.24
C PRO A 12 -7.79 -5.30 -10.26
N LEU A 13 -7.98 -6.10 -9.24
CA LEU A 13 -7.47 -7.46 -9.19
C LEU A 13 -8.57 -8.46 -9.63
N PRO A 14 -8.36 -9.23 -10.69
CA PRO A 14 -9.33 -10.23 -11.14
C PRO A 14 -9.61 -11.29 -10.07
N GLY A 15 -10.89 -11.54 -9.77
CA GLY A 15 -11.32 -12.51 -8.76
C GLY A 15 -11.17 -12.03 -7.31
N TRP A 16 -10.94 -10.72 -7.11
CA TRP A 16 -11.01 -10.02 -5.85
C TRP A 16 -12.22 -9.09 -5.84
N VAL A 17 -12.70 -8.72 -4.66
CA VAL A 17 -13.64 -7.61 -4.49
C VAL A 17 -12.83 -6.32 -4.46
N ASN A 18 -12.96 -5.51 -5.50
CA ASN A 18 -12.24 -4.25 -5.64
C ASN A 18 -13.00 -3.14 -4.93
N VAL A 19 -12.37 -2.51 -3.95
CA VAL A 19 -12.99 -1.50 -3.09
C VAL A 19 -12.26 -0.19 -3.23
N ASP A 20 -13.02 0.89 -3.46
CA ASP A 20 -12.47 2.24 -3.49
C ASP A 20 -13.44 3.25 -2.89
N LEU A 21 -12.94 4.44 -2.56
CA LEU A 21 -13.77 5.57 -2.10
C LEU A 21 -14.64 6.13 -3.23
N GLU A 22 -14.12 6.12 -4.45
CA GLU A 22 -14.80 6.66 -5.63
C GLU A 22 -15.35 5.54 -6.50
N ALA A 23 -16.55 5.77 -7.04
CA ALA A 23 -17.14 4.85 -8.00
C ALA A 23 -16.34 4.83 -9.31
N GLY A 24 -16.09 3.66 -9.85
CA GLY A 24 -15.36 3.48 -11.10
C GLY A 24 -15.80 2.21 -11.83
N PRO A 25 -15.39 2.05 -13.11
CA PRO A 25 -15.84 0.92 -13.95
C PRO A 25 -15.35 -0.46 -13.43
N ASN A 26 -14.33 -0.46 -12.57
CA ASN A 26 -13.70 -1.66 -12.02
C ASN A 26 -13.78 -1.71 -10.49
N VAL A 27 -14.63 -0.87 -9.87
CA VAL A 27 -14.87 -0.85 -8.43
C VAL A 27 -16.14 -1.65 -8.16
N ASP A 28 -16.02 -2.71 -7.37
CA ASP A 28 -17.15 -3.58 -7.02
C ASP A 28 -17.93 -3.01 -5.82
N VAL A 29 -17.21 -2.38 -4.88
CA VAL A 29 -17.80 -1.78 -3.67
C VAL A 29 -17.23 -0.39 -3.44
N VAL A 30 -18.11 0.59 -3.30
CA VAL A 30 -17.73 1.97 -2.93
C VAL A 30 -17.81 2.10 -1.42
N ALA A 31 -16.67 2.38 -0.76
CA ALA A 31 -16.61 2.52 0.69
C ALA A 31 -15.43 3.38 1.14
N ASP A 32 -15.63 4.18 2.20
CA ASP A 32 -14.54 4.85 2.92
C ASP A 32 -13.88 3.86 3.89
N LEU A 33 -12.83 3.20 3.42
CA LEU A 33 -12.08 2.23 4.22
C LEU A 33 -11.30 2.86 5.39
N GLY A 34 -11.09 4.17 5.36
CA GLY A 34 -10.54 4.93 6.48
C GLY A 34 -11.54 5.16 7.62
N ALA A 35 -12.84 4.93 7.35
CA ALA A 35 -13.91 5.01 8.35
C ALA A 35 -14.40 3.63 8.80
N GLY A 36 -14.10 2.56 8.05
CA GLY A 36 -14.45 1.18 8.40
C GLY A 36 -14.46 0.24 7.19
N ILE A 37 -14.38 -1.06 7.45
CA ILE A 37 -14.41 -2.10 6.41
C ILE A 37 -15.77 -2.80 6.45
N PRO A 38 -16.60 -2.75 5.36
CA PRO A 38 -18.00 -3.15 5.39
C PRO A 38 -18.20 -4.68 5.29
N TRP A 39 -17.43 -5.45 6.04
CA TRP A 39 -17.58 -6.90 6.14
C TRP A 39 -17.70 -7.35 7.61
N PRO A 40 -18.34 -8.49 7.87
CA PRO A 40 -18.41 -9.09 9.20
C PRO A 40 -17.04 -9.48 9.74
N ASP A 41 -16.96 -9.65 11.06
CA ASP A 41 -15.77 -10.16 11.74
C ASP A 41 -15.36 -11.53 11.17
N ALA A 42 -14.07 -11.75 11.04
CA ALA A 42 -13.47 -13.00 10.59
C ALA A 42 -14.11 -13.62 9.32
N SER A 43 -14.50 -12.78 8.37
CA SER A 43 -15.15 -13.18 7.12
C SER A 43 -14.24 -13.13 5.90
N VAL A 44 -13.15 -12.35 5.94
CA VAL A 44 -12.22 -12.12 4.84
C VAL A 44 -11.02 -13.05 4.97
N ASP A 45 -10.63 -13.70 3.87
CA ASP A 45 -9.45 -14.58 3.84
C ASP A 45 -8.17 -13.81 3.53
N TYR A 46 -8.21 -12.86 2.59
CA TYR A 46 -7.05 -12.06 2.20
C TYR A 46 -7.41 -10.60 1.93
N ILE A 47 -6.51 -9.70 2.32
CA ILE A 47 -6.54 -8.28 2.00
C ILE A 47 -5.31 -7.93 1.17
N HIS A 48 -5.49 -7.19 0.08
CA HIS A 48 -4.42 -6.53 -0.66
C HIS A 48 -4.60 -5.03 -0.56
N SER A 49 -3.51 -4.31 -0.33
CA SER A 49 -3.50 -2.85 -0.22
C SER A 49 -2.20 -2.32 -0.83
N GLU A 50 -2.30 -1.74 -2.01
CA GLU A 50 -1.18 -1.14 -2.72
C GLU A 50 -1.35 0.38 -2.74
N ASP A 51 -0.37 1.11 -2.21
CA ASP A 51 -0.32 2.57 -2.07
C ASP A 51 -1.53 3.21 -1.32
N PHE A 52 -2.53 2.43 -0.89
CA PHE A 52 -3.72 2.94 -0.22
C PHE A 52 -3.41 3.53 1.16
N LEU A 53 -2.64 2.80 1.99
CA LEU A 53 -2.34 3.22 3.36
C LEU A 53 -1.62 4.58 3.39
N SER A 54 -0.73 4.81 2.44
CA SER A 54 0.01 6.08 2.28
C SER A 54 -0.85 7.22 1.75
N CYS A 55 -2.03 6.94 1.21
CA CYS A 55 -2.97 7.96 0.73
C CYS A 55 -3.96 8.43 1.78
N LEU A 56 -4.09 7.73 2.92
CA LEU A 56 -4.98 8.16 4.00
C LEU A 56 -4.47 9.47 4.63
N PRO A 57 -5.30 10.53 4.67
CA PRO A 57 -4.83 11.87 5.03
C PRO A 57 -4.57 12.07 6.54
N ARG A 58 -5.05 11.15 7.40
CA ARG A 58 -4.94 11.27 8.87
C ARG A 58 -4.50 9.95 9.49
N ILE A 59 -3.65 10.04 10.49
CA ILE A 59 -3.13 8.85 11.20
C ILE A 59 -4.23 8.04 11.89
N GLU A 60 -5.33 8.70 12.29
CA GLU A 60 -6.49 8.03 12.88
C GLU A 60 -7.18 7.12 11.87
N GLN A 61 -7.21 7.49 10.59
CA GLN A 61 -7.76 6.65 9.52
C GLN A 61 -6.86 5.45 9.23
N VAL A 62 -5.53 5.63 9.32
CA VAL A 62 -4.58 4.51 9.24
C VAL A 62 -4.83 3.50 10.36
N ARG A 63 -4.96 3.97 11.60
CA ARG A 63 -5.28 3.12 12.75
C ARG A 63 -6.63 2.43 12.62
N CYS A 64 -7.65 3.18 12.17
CA CYS A 64 -8.98 2.62 11.93
C CYS A 64 -8.91 1.51 10.88
N PHE A 65 -8.28 1.76 9.73
CA PHE A 65 -8.13 0.76 8.68
C PHE A 65 -7.42 -0.51 9.18
N LEU A 66 -6.29 -0.37 9.87
CA LEU A 66 -5.54 -1.52 10.39
C LEU A 66 -6.35 -2.33 11.42
N SER A 67 -7.06 -1.65 12.33
CA SER A 67 -7.94 -2.30 13.31
C SER A 67 -9.11 -3.03 12.64
N GLU A 68 -9.74 -2.40 11.65
CA GLU A 68 -10.83 -2.99 10.89
C GLU A 68 -10.35 -4.16 10.01
N ALA A 69 -9.17 -4.03 9.38
CA ALA A 69 -8.55 -5.13 8.66
C ALA A 69 -8.33 -6.35 9.58
N ARG A 70 -7.87 -6.11 10.82
CA ARG A 70 -7.73 -7.18 11.82
C ARG A 70 -9.06 -7.79 12.20
N ARG A 71 -10.10 -6.97 12.38
CA ARG A 71 -11.45 -7.43 12.73
C ARG A 71 -12.04 -8.34 11.66
N VAL A 72 -11.96 -7.93 10.39
CA VAL A 72 -12.59 -8.67 9.29
C VAL A 72 -11.78 -9.87 8.84
N LEU A 73 -10.46 -9.87 9.01
CA LEU A 73 -9.61 -11.00 8.64
C LEU A 73 -9.82 -12.20 9.54
N ARG A 74 -9.88 -13.37 8.91
CA ARG A 74 -9.86 -14.67 9.62
C ARG A 74 -8.52 -14.84 10.34
N PRO A 75 -8.46 -15.62 11.42
CA PRO A 75 -7.20 -15.91 12.11
C PRO A 75 -6.12 -16.54 11.22
N SER A 76 -6.53 -17.25 10.16
CA SER A 76 -5.63 -17.84 9.15
C SER A 76 -5.43 -16.98 7.92
N GLY A 77 -6.02 -15.79 7.90
CA GLY A 77 -5.91 -14.84 6.79
C GLY A 77 -4.60 -14.07 6.81
N CYS A 78 -4.37 -13.29 5.75
CA CYS A 78 -3.19 -12.44 5.65
C CYS A 78 -3.54 -11.14 4.90
N MET A 79 -2.93 -10.03 5.34
CA MET A 79 -2.99 -8.77 4.62
C MET A 79 -1.64 -8.49 3.98
N ARG A 80 -1.62 -8.25 2.65
CA ARG A 80 -0.46 -7.76 1.92
C ARG A 80 -0.51 -6.25 1.81
N LEU A 81 0.59 -5.60 2.23
CA LEU A 81 0.77 -4.15 2.15
C LEU A 81 1.92 -3.83 1.20
N LEU A 82 1.65 -2.96 0.24
CA LEU A 82 2.66 -2.30 -0.57
C LEU A 82 2.54 -0.80 -0.32
N LEU A 83 3.64 -0.17 0.03
CA LEU A 83 3.67 1.26 0.29
C LEU A 83 5.07 1.83 0.10
N PRO A 84 5.19 3.14 -0.20
CA PRO A 84 6.48 3.79 -0.28
C PRO A 84 7.16 3.83 1.08
N SER A 85 8.46 3.50 1.10
CA SER A 85 9.31 3.53 2.29
C SER A 85 10.07 4.86 2.38
N LEU A 86 10.07 5.45 3.58
CA LEU A 86 10.87 6.64 3.85
C LEU A 86 12.36 6.36 3.72
N GLU A 87 12.83 5.20 4.18
CA GLU A 87 14.24 4.80 4.06
C GLU A 87 14.68 4.73 2.59
N ARG A 88 13.86 4.06 1.75
CA ARG A 88 14.15 3.97 0.31
C ARG A 88 14.07 5.32 -0.38
N LEU A 89 13.18 6.21 0.06
CA LEU A 89 13.12 7.57 -0.46
C LEU A 89 14.39 8.37 -0.11
N ILE A 90 14.89 8.24 1.14
CA ILE A 90 16.12 8.88 1.59
C ILE A 90 17.34 8.35 0.80
N GLU A 91 17.41 7.02 0.63
CA GLU A 91 18.44 6.40 -0.20
C GLU A 91 18.37 6.90 -1.64
N ALA A 92 17.20 6.94 -2.24
CA ALA A 92 17.00 7.47 -3.59
C ALA A 92 17.35 8.96 -3.70
N TRP A 93 17.07 9.76 -2.66
CA TRP A 93 17.48 11.15 -2.59
C TRP A 93 19.02 11.31 -2.57
N GLN A 94 19.71 10.43 -1.84
CA GLN A 94 21.18 10.43 -1.76
C GLN A 94 21.83 9.97 -3.07
N GLN A 95 21.35 8.84 -3.61
CA GLN A 95 21.92 8.20 -4.80
C GLN A 95 21.45 8.82 -6.11
N ARG A 96 20.25 9.42 -6.12
CA ARG A 96 19.61 10.05 -7.29
C ARG A 96 19.64 9.14 -8.52
N PRO A 97 19.13 7.90 -8.44
CA PRO A 97 19.20 6.97 -9.54
C PRO A 97 18.41 7.52 -10.73
N ARG A 98 19.11 7.71 -11.86
CA ARG A 98 18.55 8.35 -13.04
C ARG A 98 17.25 7.70 -13.52
N TRP A 99 17.20 6.37 -13.49
CA TRP A 99 16.02 5.60 -13.91
C TRP A 99 14.78 5.94 -13.08
N LEU A 100 14.91 6.12 -11.77
CA LEU A 100 13.79 6.45 -10.88
C LEU A 100 13.29 7.87 -11.15
N VAL A 101 14.20 8.82 -11.30
CA VAL A 101 13.84 10.21 -11.62
C VAL A 101 13.12 10.29 -12.96
N GLU A 102 13.64 9.63 -14.00
CA GLU A 102 13.02 9.59 -15.33
C GLU A 102 11.66 8.88 -15.31
N HIS A 103 11.53 7.80 -14.56
CA HIS A 103 10.26 7.09 -14.39
C HIS A 103 9.20 7.99 -13.72
N TRP A 104 9.56 8.62 -12.61
CA TRP A 104 8.64 9.50 -11.90
C TRP A 104 8.28 10.77 -12.67
N GLN A 105 9.22 11.35 -13.40
CA GLN A 105 8.94 12.47 -14.30
C GLN A 105 7.86 12.11 -15.34
N ARG A 106 7.96 10.92 -15.92
CA ARG A 106 6.96 10.43 -16.86
C ARG A 106 5.59 10.18 -16.19
N ALA A 107 5.60 9.53 -15.01
CA ALA A 107 4.38 9.21 -14.29
C ALA A 107 3.62 10.47 -13.82
N VAL A 108 4.34 11.51 -13.42
CA VAL A 108 3.74 12.75 -12.89
C VAL A 108 3.55 13.81 -14.00
N GLY A 109 4.22 13.63 -15.16
CA GLY A 109 4.14 14.58 -16.27
C GLY A 109 4.82 15.93 -15.99
N LEU A 110 5.71 16.01 -15.00
CA LEU A 110 6.45 17.23 -14.65
C LEU A 110 7.87 17.17 -15.21
N PRO A 111 8.24 18.09 -16.10
CA PRO A 111 9.64 18.22 -16.52
C PRO A 111 10.46 18.77 -15.36
N LEU A 112 11.41 17.99 -14.87
CA LEU A 112 12.37 18.40 -13.84
C LEU A 112 13.76 18.43 -14.46
N ASP A 113 14.22 19.63 -14.80
CA ASP A 113 15.55 19.84 -15.33
C ASP A 113 16.23 21.00 -14.59
N PRO A 114 17.37 20.77 -13.92
CA PRO A 114 17.97 19.46 -13.62
C PRO A 114 17.24 18.73 -12.49
N PRO A 115 17.24 17.39 -12.49
CA PRO A 115 16.65 16.60 -11.40
C PRO A 115 17.53 16.73 -10.16
N THR A 116 17.04 17.49 -9.19
CA THR A 116 17.70 17.64 -7.87
C THR A 116 17.06 16.73 -6.84
N GLY A 117 17.72 16.51 -5.70
CA GLY A 117 17.14 15.77 -4.58
C GLY A 117 15.83 16.38 -4.08
N GLY A 118 15.73 17.73 -4.10
CA GLY A 118 14.48 18.41 -3.76
C GLY A 118 13.33 18.08 -4.72
N HIS A 119 13.61 18.00 -6.01
CA HIS A 119 12.62 17.58 -7.01
C HIS A 119 12.14 16.14 -6.75
N LEU A 120 13.05 15.22 -6.44
CA LEU A 120 12.71 13.84 -6.15
C LEU A 120 11.79 13.72 -4.95
N VAL A 121 12.07 14.44 -3.85
CA VAL A 121 11.20 14.47 -2.66
C VAL A 121 9.83 15.10 -2.99
N ASN A 122 9.79 16.19 -3.73
CA ASN A 122 8.52 16.83 -4.13
C ASN A 122 7.67 15.92 -5.02
N LEU A 123 8.29 15.14 -5.92
CA LEU A 123 7.58 14.15 -6.71
C LEU A 123 6.97 13.05 -5.83
N ALA A 124 7.79 12.52 -4.90
CA ALA A 124 7.34 11.51 -3.95
C ALA A 124 6.12 11.99 -3.15
N LEU A 125 6.16 13.21 -2.60
CA LEU A 125 5.05 13.81 -1.86
C LEU A 125 3.81 14.05 -2.72
N LYS A 126 3.97 14.32 -4.01
CA LYS A 126 2.81 14.44 -4.92
C LYS A 126 2.13 13.12 -5.21
N LEU A 127 2.91 12.05 -5.33
CA LEU A 127 2.40 10.70 -5.59
C LEU A 127 1.76 10.09 -4.34
N ASN A 128 2.17 10.54 -3.15
CA ASN A 128 1.72 10.00 -1.86
C ASN A 128 1.32 11.17 -0.94
N PRO A 129 0.09 11.69 -1.07
CA PRO A 129 -0.33 12.90 -0.36
C PRO A 129 -0.58 12.69 1.15
N GLY A 130 -0.61 11.45 1.65
CA GLY A 130 -0.82 11.12 3.06
C GLY A 130 0.49 10.99 3.84
N PHE A 131 0.94 9.74 4.06
CA PHE A 131 2.09 9.45 4.91
C PHE A 131 3.18 8.67 4.20
N PHE A 132 4.44 9.05 4.44
CA PHE A 132 5.58 8.15 4.26
C PHE A 132 5.88 7.48 5.59
N PHE A 133 5.88 6.17 5.58
CA PHE A 133 6.21 5.39 6.78
C PHE A 133 7.67 4.98 6.74
N ASP A 134 8.38 5.19 7.86
CA ASP A 134 9.55 4.38 8.16
C ASP A 134 9.10 3.02 8.72
N ARG A 135 10.02 2.06 8.71
CA ARG A 135 9.73 0.70 9.16
C ARG A 135 9.25 0.67 10.62
N ALA A 136 9.90 1.43 11.51
CA ALA A 136 9.60 1.41 12.94
C ALA A 136 8.19 1.96 13.23
N THR A 137 7.81 3.04 12.56
CA THR A 137 6.46 3.61 12.69
C THR A 137 5.40 2.65 12.17
N LEU A 138 5.62 2.06 10.99
CA LEU A 138 4.68 1.10 10.43
C LEU A 138 4.53 -0.15 11.31
N GLU A 139 5.65 -0.71 11.78
CA GLU A 139 5.67 -1.89 12.66
C GLU A 139 4.90 -1.62 13.95
N GLY A 140 5.10 -0.46 14.59
CA GLY A 140 4.35 -0.07 15.79
C GLY A 140 2.84 0.07 15.56
N LEU A 141 2.41 0.59 14.40
CA LEU A 141 0.99 0.71 14.05
C LEU A 141 0.35 -0.66 13.78
N VAL A 142 1.06 -1.52 13.07
CA VAL A 142 0.62 -2.87 12.68
C VAL A 142 0.54 -3.78 13.91
N ASP A 143 1.55 -3.72 14.80
CA ASP A 143 1.56 -4.45 16.07
C ASP A 143 0.42 -4.03 16.99
N ALA A 144 0.20 -2.72 17.14
CA ALA A 144 -0.90 -2.17 17.92
C ALA A 144 -2.29 -2.58 17.40
N ALA A 145 -2.39 -2.91 16.12
CA ALA A 145 -3.62 -3.43 15.50
C ALA A 145 -3.80 -4.95 15.64
N GLY A 146 -2.83 -5.67 16.22
CA GLY A 146 -2.88 -7.12 16.42
C GLY A 146 -2.38 -7.92 15.22
N PHE A 147 -1.37 -7.41 14.52
CA PHE A 147 -0.68 -8.10 13.44
C PHE A 147 0.82 -8.21 13.70
N ARG A 148 1.43 -9.23 13.12
CA ARG A 148 2.88 -9.32 12.96
C ARG A 148 3.25 -8.87 11.55
N LEU A 149 4.12 -7.86 11.44
CA LEU A 149 4.66 -7.37 10.18
C LEU A 149 5.83 -8.26 9.72
N ARG A 150 5.80 -8.70 8.46
CA ARG A 150 6.87 -9.48 7.83
C ARG A 150 7.18 -8.89 6.45
N GLU A 151 8.44 -8.50 6.24
CA GLU A 151 8.90 -8.08 4.92
C GLU A 151 9.02 -9.29 3.99
N VAL A 152 8.59 -9.12 2.75
CA VAL A 152 8.59 -10.15 1.71
C VAL A 152 9.18 -9.62 0.40
N GLY A 153 9.51 -10.51 -0.51
CA GLY A 153 9.99 -10.12 -1.83
C GLY A 153 8.86 -9.67 -2.77
N TYR A 154 9.26 -8.99 -3.83
CA TYR A 154 8.37 -8.60 -4.93
C TYR A 154 7.68 -9.84 -5.51
N ASN A 155 6.36 -9.83 -5.53
CA ASN A 155 5.53 -10.95 -6.00
C ASN A 155 5.74 -12.28 -5.27
N GLU A 156 6.47 -12.28 -4.15
CA GLU A 156 6.70 -13.47 -3.33
C GLU A 156 5.73 -13.52 -2.15
N SER A 157 5.19 -14.70 -1.88
CA SER A 157 4.33 -14.97 -0.73
C SER A 157 4.30 -16.47 -0.41
N PRO A 158 4.24 -16.90 0.85
CA PRO A 158 3.85 -18.25 1.20
C PRO A 158 2.39 -18.56 0.86
N HIS A 159 1.52 -17.53 0.80
CA HIS A 159 0.13 -17.66 0.42
C HIS A 159 -0.02 -17.57 -1.10
N GLU A 160 -0.52 -18.62 -1.73
CA GLU A 160 -0.72 -18.67 -3.20
C GLU A 160 -1.58 -17.50 -3.69
N ALA A 161 -2.60 -17.13 -2.93
CA ALA A 161 -3.51 -16.05 -3.29
C ALA A 161 -2.86 -14.64 -3.32
N LEU A 162 -1.69 -14.48 -2.70
CA LEU A 162 -0.97 -13.20 -2.61
C LEU A 162 0.25 -13.13 -3.54
N ARG A 163 0.55 -14.22 -4.28
CA ARG A 163 1.67 -14.24 -5.24
C ARG A 163 1.31 -13.51 -6.51
N GLY A 164 2.28 -12.75 -7.05
CA GLY A 164 2.15 -12.14 -8.37
C GLY A 164 1.16 -10.99 -8.44
N LEU A 165 0.82 -10.36 -7.32
CA LEU A 165 -0.16 -9.26 -7.25
C LEU A 165 0.48 -7.87 -7.36
N ASP A 166 1.78 -7.75 -7.06
CA ASP A 166 2.43 -6.45 -6.93
C ASP A 166 2.65 -5.82 -8.31
N ASP A 167 2.12 -4.64 -8.54
CA ASP A 167 2.32 -3.87 -9.77
C ASP A 167 3.60 -3.01 -9.70
N ARG A 168 3.95 -2.54 -8.50
CA ARG A 168 5.12 -1.69 -8.25
C ARG A 168 6.41 -2.49 -8.21
N ARG A 169 7.19 -2.46 -9.28
CA ARG A 169 8.48 -3.16 -9.37
C ARG A 169 9.57 -2.49 -8.54
N PRO A 170 10.48 -3.25 -7.90
CA PRO A 170 11.55 -2.70 -7.06
C PRO A 170 12.51 -1.76 -7.78
N ASP A 171 12.66 -1.92 -9.10
CA ASP A 171 13.52 -1.12 -9.98
C ASP A 171 12.82 0.13 -10.54
N GLN A 172 11.60 0.42 -10.11
CA GLN A 172 10.78 1.53 -10.61
C GLN A 172 10.18 2.40 -9.52
N THR A 173 10.24 1.94 -8.26
CA THR A 173 9.61 2.63 -7.13
C THR A 173 10.50 2.63 -5.89
N VAL A 174 10.07 3.38 -4.87
CA VAL A 174 10.61 3.31 -3.51
C VAL A 174 9.75 2.45 -2.59
N SER A 175 8.86 1.62 -3.16
CA SER A 175 7.95 0.77 -2.40
C SER A 175 8.66 -0.42 -1.75
N VAL A 176 8.08 -0.86 -0.64
CA VAL A 176 8.42 -2.08 0.11
C VAL A 176 7.19 -2.96 0.19
N TYR A 177 7.42 -4.25 0.40
CA TYR A 177 6.39 -5.28 0.37
C TYR A 177 6.34 -5.95 1.73
N TYR A 178 5.17 -5.94 2.35
CA TYR A 178 4.96 -6.56 3.65
C TYR A 178 3.76 -7.50 3.62
N GLU A 179 3.80 -8.48 4.49
CA GLU A 179 2.65 -9.27 4.88
C GLU A 179 2.39 -9.10 6.38
N CYS A 180 1.12 -8.99 6.73
CA CYS A 180 0.63 -8.82 8.08
C CYS A 180 -0.17 -10.05 8.47
N ASP A 181 0.41 -10.87 9.33
CA ASP A 181 -0.24 -12.08 9.87
C ASP A 181 -0.96 -11.73 11.17
N PRO A 182 -2.27 -12.09 11.36
CA PRO A 182 -2.98 -11.90 12.63
C PRO A 182 -2.28 -12.59 13.81
N ILE A 183 -2.21 -11.91 14.97
CA ILE A 183 -1.70 -12.44 16.25
C ILE A 183 -2.78 -12.48 17.32
#